data_430f88830f3ac27dab9c91a90f7d3a1c
#
_entry.id   430f88830f3ac27dab9c91a90f7d3a1c
#
_cell.length_a   1.000
_cell.length_b   1.000
_cell.length_c   1.000
_cell.angle_alpha   90.00
_cell.angle_beta   90.00
_cell.angle_gamma   90.00
#
_symmetry.space_group_name_H-M   'P 1'
#
loop_
_entity.id
_entity.type
_entity.pdbx_description
1 polymer ?
#
loop_
_entity_poly.entity_id
_entity_poly.type
_entity_poly.pdbx_seq_one_letter_code
_entity_poly.pdbx_strand_id
1 'polypeptide(L)'
;TKRLNVYNMSLGNLESFYKIIKKSNPSMIIGYTSSIFKMAKYIDENKLDIGNKKNLKGVVVTSETVTDYHFKLIKRVFKVPCTIEYGMAETGVIAYSKENSRNIKIFWDSFIGLRDEQNILNITTINDRVFPLINYRTEDLIETNDNNSILQFQKILGRKNDFLKIKIGNNL
;
A
#
# COMPACT_ATOMS: atom_id res chain seq x y z
N THR A 1 3.89 -9.68 -18.46
CA THR A 1 3.91 -8.53 -17.53
C THR A 1 4.51 -7.32 -18.22
N LYS A 2 3.86 -6.13 -18.11
CA LYS A 2 4.42 -4.86 -18.57
C LYS A 2 4.82 -4.02 -17.37
N ARG A 3 5.99 -3.38 -17.43
CA ARG A 3 6.48 -2.45 -16.40
C ARG A 3 6.44 -1.03 -16.96
N LEU A 4 5.96 -0.09 -16.15
CA LEU A 4 5.93 1.35 -16.44
C LEU A 4 6.91 2.06 -15.51
N ASN A 5 7.70 2.99 -16.05
CA ASN A 5 8.65 3.77 -15.24
C ASN A 5 7.90 4.88 -14.48
N VAL A 6 7.68 4.66 -13.19
CA VAL A 6 6.93 5.58 -12.33
C VAL A 6 7.76 6.71 -11.72
N TYR A 7 9.08 6.75 -11.95
CA TYR A 7 9.94 7.84 -11.47
C TYR A 7 9.71 9.14 -12.26
N ASN A 8 9.14 9.05 -13.44
CA ASN A 8 8.77 10.22 -14.24
C ASN A 8 7.27 10.17 -14.59
N MET A 9 6.46 10.77 -13.73
CA MET A 9 5.00 10.87 -13.89
C MET A 9 4.59 12.26 -14.42
N SER A 10 5.25 12.75 -15.49
CA SER A 10 4.83 13.95 -16.22
C SER A 10 3.50 13.72 -16.95
N LEU A 11 2.81 14.79 -17.34
CA LEU A 11 1.52 14.68 -18.06
C LEU A 11 1.63 13.83 -19.32
N GLY A 12 2.68 14.03 -20.13
CA GLY A 12 2.89 13.23 -21.34
C GLY A 12 3.13 11.74 -21.06
N ASN A 13 3.82 11.43 -19.97
CA ASN A 13 4.01 10.04 -19.54
C ASN A 13 2.72 9.42 -19.01
N LEU A 14 1.90 10.18 -18.28
CA LEU A 14 0.59 9.72 -17.82
C LEU A 14 -0.32 9.35 -19.00
N GLU A 15 -0.34 10.16 -20.04
CA GLU A 15 -1.09 9.86 -21.27
C GLU A 15 -0.58 8.59 -21.94
N SER A 16 0.74 8.44 -22.04
CA SER A 16 1.37 7.25 -22.61
C SER A 16 1.06 5.99 -21.77
N PHE A 17 1.13 6.08 -20.45
CA PHE A 17 0.80 4.98 -19.54
C PHE A 17 -0.67 4.58 -19.65
N TYR A 18 -1.58 5.57 -19.75
CA TYR A 18 -2.99 5.30 -19.99
C TYR A 18 -3.20 4.51 -21.29
N LYS A 19 -2.56 4.93 -22.40
CA LYS A 19 -2.64 4.23 -23.69
C LYS A 19 -2.11 2.80 -23.60
N ILE A 20 -0.99 2.60 -22.86
CA ILE A 20 -0.40 1.27 -22.64
C ILE A 20 -1.35 0.39 -21.81
N ILE A 21 -1.91 0.90 -20.70
CA ILE A 21 -2.85 0.16 -19.86
C ILE A 21 -4.07 -0.24 -20.68
N LYS A 22 -4.65 0.69 -21.43
CA LYS A 22 -5.82 0.43 -22.27
C LYS A 22 -5.54 -0.62 -23.35
N LYS A 23 -4.39 -0.52 -24.04
CA LYS A 23 -3.98 -1.46 -25.08
C LYS A 23 -3.64 -2.84 -24.54
N SER A 24 -2.97 -2.90 -23.37
CA SER A 24 -2.53 -4.18 -22.78
C SER A 24 -3.66 -4.94 -22.10
N ASN A 25 -4.75 -4.26 -21.75
CA ASN A 25 -5.92 -4.84 -21.08
C ASN A 25 -5.53 -5.79 -19.92
N PRO A 26 -4.82 -5.27 -18.88
CA PRO A 26 -4.25 -6.10 -17.83
C PRO A 26 -5.34 -6.72 -16.95
N SER A 27 -5.05 -7.88 -16.36
CA SER A 27 -5.89 -8.48 -15.33
C SER A 27 -5.65 -7.87 -13.93
N MET A 28 -4.45 -7.34 -13.68
CA MET A 28 -4.07 -6.71 -12.41
C MET A 28 -3.19 -5.48 -12.68
N ILE A 29 -3.35 -4.45 -11.85
CA ILE A 29 -2.44 -3.30 -11.79
C ILE A 29 -1.83 -3.28 -10.40
N ILE A 30 -0.49 -3.31 -10.33
CA ILE A 30 0.25 -3.29 -9.06
C ILE A 30 1.28 -2.17 -9.11
N GLY A 31 1.40 -1.37 -8.06
CA GLY A 31 2.40 -0.31 -8.01
C GLY A 31 2.35 0.52 -6.74
N TYR A 32 3.26 1.48 -6.68
CA TYR A 32 3.32 2.45 -5.58
C TYR A 32 2.01 3.22 -5.46
N THR A 33 1.57 3.46 -4.22
CA THR A 33 0.33 4.19 -3.93
C THR A 33 0.25 5.52 -4.66
N SER A 34 1.33 6.32 -4.61
CA SER A 34 1.41 7.63 -5.25
C SER A 34 1.29 7.55 -6.78
N SER A 35 1.89 6.53 -7.38
CA SER A 35 1.89 6.34 -8.83
C SER A 35 0.51 5.94 -9.35
N ILE A 36 -0.12 4.97 -8.68
CA ILE A 36 -1.49 4.55 -9.02
C ILE A 36 -2.48 5.68 -8.75
N PHE A 37 -2.30 6.43 -7.66
CA PHE A 37 -3.11 7.61 -7.36
C PHE A 37 -2.98 8.69 -8.43
N LYS A 38 -1.75 9.05 -8.87
CA LYS A 38 -1.53 10.02 -9.96
C LYS A 38 -2.20 9.57 -11.26
N MET A 39 -2.12 8.27 -11.56
CA MET A 39 -2.79 7.70 -12.73
C MET A 39 -4.32 7.79 -12.61
N ALA A 40 -4.87 7.45 -11.45
CA ALA A 40 -6.29 7.58 -11.17
C ALA A 40 -6.76 9.03 -11.29
N LYS A 41 -6.00 9.98 -10.74
CA LYS A 41 -6.29 11.41 -10.83
C LYS A 41 -6.30 11.89 -12.27
N TYR A 42 -5.30 11.52 -13.07
CA TYR A 42 -5.24 11.84 -14.50
C TYR A 42 -6.47 11.32 -15.26
N ILE A 43 -6.86 10.07 -15.02
CA ILE A 43 -8.03 9.45 -15.65
C ILE A 43 -9.31 10.19 -15.27
N ASP A 44 -9.49 10.52 -14.00
CA ASP A 44 -10.67 11.21 -13.46
C ASP A 44 -10.80 12.63 -14.02
N GLU A 45 -9.73 13.44 -13.99
CA GLU A 45 -9.69 14.83 -14.45
C GLU A 45 -9.94 14.94 -15.96
N ASN A 46 -9.45 13.99 -16.74
CA ASN A 46 -9.64 13.96 -18.18
C ASN A 46 -10.90 13.18 -18.61
N LYS A 47 -11.74 12.75 -17.65
CA LYS A 47 -12.97 11.97 -17.91
C LYS A 47 -12.73 10.74 -18.81
N LEU A 48 -11.57 10.10 -18.63
CA LEU A 48 -11.17 8.94 -19.41
C LEU A 48 -11.79 7.66 -18.83
N ASP A 49 -11.90 6.63 -19.67
CA ASP A 49 -12.32 5.30 -19.26
C ASP A 49 -11.22 4.27 -19.55
N ILE A 50 -10.98 3.37 -18.60
CA ILE A 50 -9.95 2.32 -18.75
C ILE A 50 -10.36 1.25 -19.76
N GLY A 51 -11.62 1.26 -20.18
CA GLY A 51 -12.13 0.37 -21.22
C GLY A 51 -12.73 -0.91 -20.66
N ASN A 52 -12.44 -2.04 -21.28
CA ASN A 52 -13.12 -3.31 -20.95
C ASN A 52 -12.79 -3.81 -19.54
N LYS A 53 -13.65 -3.46 -18.58
CA LYS A 53 -13.54 -3.84 -17.15
C LYS A 53 -13.62 -5.36 -16.92
N LYS A 54 -14.02 -6.16 -17.93
CA LYS A 54 -14.15 -7.62 -17.76
C LYS A 54 -12.82 -8.30 -17.46
N ASN A 55 -11.69 -7.73 -17.93
CA ASN A 55 -10.38 -8.31 -17.71
C ASN A 55 -9.71 -7.82 -16.42
N LEU A 56 -9.77 -6.52 -16.11
CA LEU A 56 -9.18 -6.00 -14.88
C LEU A 56 -9.94 -6.54 -13.66
N LYS A 57 -9.23 -7.28 -12.81
CA LYS A 57 -9.77 -7.94 -11.60
C LYS A 57 -9.46 -7.20 -10.32
N GLY A 58 -8.39 -6.40 -10.30
CA GLY A 58 -8.02 -5.67 -9.10
C GLY A 58 -6.85 -4.70 -9.30
N VAL A 59 -6.71 -3.83 -8.31
CA VAL A 59 -5.58 -2.91 -8.16
C VAL A 59 -4.92 -3.18 -6.81
N VAL A 60 -3.61 -3.33 -6.81
CA VAL A 60 -2.81 -3.48 -5.59
C VAL A 60 -1.93 -2.26 -5.42
N VAL A 61 -2.05 -1.58 -4.29
CA VAL A 61 -1.20 -0.46 -3.90
C VAL A 61 -0.21 -0.92 -2.83
N THR A 62 1.05 -0.52 -2.96
CA THR A 62 2.13 -1.00 -2.08
C THR A 62 3.17 0.08 -1.77
N SER A 63 4.03 -0.21 -0.81
CA SER A 63 5.28 0.51 -0.48
C SER A 63 5.14 1.94 0.05
N GLU A 64 3.95 2.48 0.13
CA GLU A 64 3.70 3.84 0.64
C GLU A 64 2.41 3.88 1.46
N THR A 65 2.31 4.86 2.36
CA THR A 65 1.10 5.07 3.16
C THR A 65 -0.12 5.35 2.29
N VAL A 66 -1.20 4.63 2.55
CA VAL A 66 -2.47 4.77 1.83
C VAL A 66 -3.44 5.62 2.66
N THR A 67 -3.69 6.86 2.21
CA THR A 67 -4.71 7.72 2.84
C THR A 67 -6.13 7.32 2.39
N ASP A 68 -7.16 7.76 3.13
CA ASP A 68 -8.56 7.56 2.73
C ASP A 68 -8.87 8.18 1.36
N TYR A 69 -8.23 9.32 1.07
CA TYR A 69 -8.39 10.00 -0.21
C TYR A 69 -7.81 9.19 -1.37
N HIS A 70 -6.59 8.67 -1.20
CA HIS A 70 -5.97 7.78 -2.19
C HIS A 70 -6.87 6.59 -2.50
N PHE A 71 -7.29 5.90 -1.46
CA PHE A 71 -8.09 4.69 -1.58
C PHE A 71 -9.44 4.92 -2.25
N LYS A 72 -10.16 5.99 -1.84
CA LYS A 72 -11.46 6.36 -2.41
C LYS A 72 -11.35 6.71 -3.90
N LEU A 73 -10.34 7.51 -4.28
CA LEU A 73 -10.16 7.89 -5.68
C LEU A 73 -9.82 6.70 -6.56
N ILE A 74 -8.86 5.86 -6.13
CA ILE A 74 -8.44 4.66 -6.86
C ILE A 74 -9.65 3.74 -7.11
N LYS A 75 -10.42 3.43 -6.08
CA LYS A 75 -11.63 2.61 -6.21
C LYS A 75 -12.66 3.22 -7.15
N ARG A 76 -12.92 4.53 -7.05
CA ARG A 76 -13.89 5.21 -7.90
C ARG A 76 -13.51 5.13 -9.38
N VAL A 77 -12.23 5.32 -9.68
CA VAL A 77 -11.74 5.40 -11.06
C VAL A 77 -11.62 4.02 -11.69
N PHE A 78 -10.95 3.10 -11.03
CA PHE A 78 -10.71 1.76 -11.60
C PHE A 78 -11.95 0.87 -11.50
N LYS A 79 -12.86 1.12 -10.56
CA LYS A 79 -14.15 0.39 -10.37
C LYS A 79 -13.97 -1.13 -10.22
N VAL A 80 -12.84 -1.53 -9.64
CA VAL A 80 -12.49 -2.91 -9.28
C VAL A 80 -12.00 -2.95 -7.83
N PRO A 81 -11.90 -4.13 -7.20
CA PRO A 81 -11.32 -4.25 -5.87
C PRO A 81 -9.94 -3.60 -5.78
N CYS A 82 -9.73 -2.85 -4.69
CA CYS A 82 -8.43 -2.28 -4.34
C CYS A 82 -7.93 -2.95 -3.06
N THR A 83 -6.69 -3.41 -3.09
CA THR A 83 -6.03 -4.11 -1.99
C THR A 83 -4.73 -3.37 -1.64
N ILE A 84 -4.46 -3.25 -0.35
CA ILE A 84 -3.20 -2.71 0.17
C ILE A 84 -2.28 -3.88 0.44
N GLU A 85 -1.08 -3.85 -0.12
CA GLU A 85 0.00 -4.77 0.18
C GLU A 85 0.99 -4.10 1.13
N TYR A 86 1.35 -4.79 2.20
CA TYR A 86 2.37 -4.37 3.14
C TYR A 86 3.52 -5.36 3.14
N GLY A 87 4.73 -4.84 3.03
CA GLY A 87 5.96 -5.61 3.05
C GLY A 87 7.20 -4.73 3.05
N MET A 88 8.34 -5.33 3.18
CA MET A 88 9.64 -4.66 3.17
C MET A 88 10.69 -5.51 2.45
N ALA A 89 11.82 -4.90 2.11
CA ALA A 89 12.88 -5.59 1.37
C ALA A 89 13.42 -6.80 2.15
N GLU A 90 13.48 -6.70 3.49
CA GLU A 90 14.03 -7.71 4.39
C GLU A 90 13.14 -8.95 4.50
N THR A 91 11.83 -8.78 4.36
CA THR A 91 10.86 -9.87 4.57
C THR A 91 10.14 -10.32 3.32
N GLY A 92 10.05 -9.47 2.29
CA GLY A 92 9.06 -9.58 1.24
C GLY A 92 7.69 -9.13 1.75
N VAL A 93 6.62 -9.70 1.20
CA VAL A 93 5.25 -9.34 1.58
C VAL A 93 4.89 -9.97 2.91
N ILE A 94 4.43 -9.14 3.85
CA ILE A 94 4.04 -9.53 5.21
C ILE A 94 2.52 -9.66 5.32
N ALA A 95 1.78 -8.78 4.65
CA ALA A 95 0.35 -8.64 4.86
C ALA A 95 -0.39 -8.06 3.66
N TYR A 96 -1.69 -8.36 3.57
CA TYR A 96 -2.62 -7.74 2.62
C TYR A 96 -3.88 -7.25 3.30
N SER A 97 -4.48 -6.18 2.77
CA SER A 97 -5.84 -5.84 3.15
C SER A 97 -6.84 -6.76 2.44
N LYS A 98 -8.02 -6.97 3.06
CA LYS A 98 -9.15 -7.54 2.34
C LYS A 98 -9.58 -6.60 1.20
N GLU A 99 -10.26 -7.18 0.21
CA GLU A 99 -10.90 -6.41 -0.86
C GLU A 99 -11.71 -5.24 -0.31
N ASN A 100 -11.43 -4.07 -0.83
CA ASN A 100 -12.16 -2.85 -0.47
C ASN A 100 -12.12 -2.46 1.02
N SER A 101 -11.27 -3.09 1.81
CA SER A 101 -11.00 -2.77 3.21
C SER A 101 -9.59 -2.17 3.34
N ARG A 102 -9.41 -1.40 4.41
CA ARG A 102 -8.08 -0.93 4.81
C ARG A 102 -7.48 -1.77 5.94
N ASN A 103 -8.24 -2.69 6.50
CA ASN A 103 -7.74 -3.60 7.51
C ASN A 103 -6.74 -4.58 6.88
N ILE A 104 -5.51 -4.50 7.29
CA ILE A 104 -4.38 -5.27 6.76
C ILE A 104 -4.18 -6.49 7.65
N LYS A 105 -4.19 -7.67 7.05
CA LYS A 105 -4.02 -8.95 7.74
C LYS A 105 -2.64 -9.51 7.50
N ILE A 106 -1.93 -9.82 8.58
CA ILE A 106 -0.62 -10.47 8.54
C ILE A 106 -0.79 -11.93 8.12
N PHE A 107 0.14 -12.45 7.35
CA PHE A 107 0.25 -13.88 7.04
C PHE A 107 0.74 -14.63 8.30
N TRP A 108 -0.21 -15.06 9.09
CA TRP A 108 0.03 -15.71 10.39
C TRP A 108 0.80 -17.03 10.29
N ASP A 109 0.81 -17.67 9.13
CA ASP A 109 1.57 -18.88 8.81
C ASP A 109 3.06 -18.60 8.50
N SER A 110 3.40 -17.34 8.30
CA SER A 110 4.74 -16.90 7.91
C SER A 110 5.35 -15.88 8.86
N PHE A 111 4.50 -15.15 9.61
CA PHE A 111 4.93 -14.05 10.47
C PHE A 111 4.15 -13.99 11.80
N ILE A 112 4.87 -13.66 12.86
CA ILE A 112 4.29 -13.20 14.12
C ILE A 112 4.47 -11.69 14.21
N GLY A 113 3.37 -10.94 14.34
CA GLY A 113 3.37 -9.51 14.56
C GLY A 113 3.18 -9.18 16.04
N LEU A 114 3.98 -8.26 16.55
CA LEU A 114 3.87 -7.69 17.90
C LEU A 114 3.84 -6.17 17.80
N ARG A 115 3.20 -5.52 18.75
CA ARG A 115 3.20 -4.06 18.88
C ARG A 115 4.02 -3.66 20.10
N ASP A 116 4.94 -2.71 19.95
CA ASP A 116 5.62 -2.11 21.08
C ASP A 116 4.80 -0.97 21.73
N GLU A 117 5.31 -0.43 22.84
CA GLU A 117 4.67 0.67 23.58
C GLU A 117 4.53 1.97 22.74
N GLN A 118 5.29 2.09 21.67
CA GLN A 118 5.27 3.24 20.76
C GLN A 118 4.35 3.03 19.55
N ASN A 119 3.57 1.93 19.54
CA ASN A 119 2.72 1.50 18.42
C ASN A 119 3.51 1.15 17.14
N ILE A 120 4.77 0.72 17.29
CA ILE A 120 5.58 0.24 16.17
C ILE A 120 5.35 -1.26 16.02
N LEU A 121 5.19 -1.69 14.76
CA LEU A 121 5.09 -3.10 14.43
C LEU A 121 6.47 -3.77 14.52
N ASN A 122 6.54 -4.84 15.28
CA ASN A 122 7.67 -5.76 15.31
C ASN A 122 7.28 -7.08 14.67
N ILE A 123 8.17 -7.67 13.87
CA ILE A 123 7.90 -8.88 13.09
C ILE A 123 8.92 -9.96 13.44
N THR A 124 8.42 -11.16 13.65
CA THR A 124 9.23 -12.39 13.70
C THR A 124 8.84 -13.27 12.52
N THR A 125 9.84 -13.74 11.76
CA THR A 125 9.63 -14.70 10.66
C THR A 125 9.60 -16.11 11.22
N ILE A 126 8.62 -16.93 10.81
CA ILE A 126 8.48 -18.33 11.23
C ILE A 126 8.71 -19.33 10.10
N ASN A 127 8.82 -18.85 8.87
CA ASN A 127 9.22 -19.66 7.71
C ASN A 127 10.74 -19.81 7.64
N ASP A 128 11.21 -20.88 7.00
CA ASP A 128 12.64 -21.15 6.82
C ASP A 128 13.32 -20.02 6.05
N ARG A 129 14.35 -19.45 6.67
CA ARG A 129 15.17 -18.37 6.10
C ARG A 129 16.62 -18.52 6.53
N VAL A 130 17.54 -18.14 5.66
CA VAL A 130 18.98 -18.09 5.97
C VAL A 130 19.26 -17.11 7.13
N PHE A 131 18.53 -15.98 7.16
CA PHE A 131 18.55 -14.99 8.23
C PHE A 131 17.14 -14.81 8.80
N PRO A 132 16.78 -15.55 9.87
CA PRO A 132 15.50 -15.34 10.52
C PRO A 132 15.49 -13.98 11.23
N LEU A 133 14.41 -13.24 11.06
CA LEU A 133 14.16 -12.00 11.78
C LEU A 133 13.38 -12.33 13.05
N ILE A 134 13.94 -12.04 14.21
CA ILE A 134 13.30 -12.26 15.51
C ILE A 134 13.06 -10.91 16.16
N ASN A 135 11.79 -10.59 16.43
CA ASN A 135 11.36 -9.31 17.01
C ASN A 135 11.94 -8.09 16.28
N TYR A 136 12.01 -8.19 14.94
CA TYR A 136 12.55 -7.12 14.09
C TYR A 136 11.64 -5.92 14.11
N ARG A 137 12.17 -4.79 14.56
CA ARG A 137 11.45 -3.53 14.68
C ARG A 137 11.40 -2.86 13.31
N THR A 138 10.18 -2.73 12.73
CA THR A 138 10.00 -2.24 11.35
C THR A 138 10.13 -0.72 11.22
N GLU A 139 10.06 0.01 12.33
CA GLU A 139 9.91 1.47 12.41
C GLU A 139 8.59 2.00 11.81
N ASP A 140 7.68 1.13 11.44
CA ASP A 140 6.36 1.49 10.93
C ASP A 140 5.34 1.62 12.07
N LEU A 141 4.75 2.81 12.20
CA LEU A 141 3.68 3.07 13.15
C LEU A 141 2.36 2.50 12.63
N ILE A 142 1.68 1.72 13.45
CA ILE A 142 0.40 1.10 13.11
C ILE A 142 -0.72 1.57 14.02
N GLU A 143 -1.93 1.60 13.48
CA GLU A 143 -3.17 1.74 14.24
C GLU A 143 -3.82 0.36 14.34
N THR A 144 -3.96 -0.16 15.56
CA THR A 144 -4.58 -1.46 15.82
C THR A 144 -5.33 -1.45 17.14
N ASN A 145 -6.38 -2.28 17.24
CA ASN A 145 -7.10 -2.54 18.48
C ASN A 145 -6.53 -3.77 19.23
N ASP A 146 -5.62 -4.51 18.60
CA ASP A 146 -4.98 -5.68 19.22
C ASP A 146 -3.90 -5.22 20.21
N ASN A 147 -3.82 -5.84 21.38
CA ASN A 147 -2.94 -5.37 22.46
C ASN A 147 -1.53 -5.96 22.40
N ASN A 148 -1.36 -7.24 22.11
CA ASN A 148 -0.05 -7.92 22.15
C ASN A 148 0.31 -8.58 20.82
N SER A 149 -0.38 -9.65 20.45
CA SER A 149 -0.16 -10.33 19.18
C SER A 149 -1.03 -9.69 18.11
N ILE A 150 -0.41 -9.23 17.03
CA ILE A 150 -1.09 -8.51 15.97
C ILE A 150 -1.37 -9.46 14.80
N LEU A 151 -2.63 -9.80 14.60
CA LEU A 151 -3.09 -10.53 13.42
C LEU A 151 -3.57 -9.59 12.31
N GLN A 152 -4.02 -8.40 12.70
CA GLN A 152 -4.47 -7.38 11.78
C GLN A 152 -4.27 -5.97 12.36
N PHE A 153 -4.16 -4.99 11.50
CA PHE A 153 -4.14 -3.58 11.87
C PHE A 153 -4.93 -2.73 10.87
N GLN A 154 -5.46 -1.60 11.34
CA GLN A 154 -6.35 -0.76 10.53
C GLN A 154 -5.59 0.10 9.54
N LYS A 155 -4.43 0.61 9.95
CA LYS A 155 -3.64 1.53 9.13
C LYS A 155 -2.15 1.42 9.44
N ILE A 156 -1.34 1.76 8.43
CA ILE A 156 0.04 2.18 8.59
C ILE A 156 0.02 3.70 8.59
N LEU A 157 0.51 4.30 9.67
CA LEU A 157 0.52 5.75 9.84
C LEU A 157 1.75 6.41 9.19
N GLY A 158 2.79 5.62 8.91
CA GLY A 158 4.06 6.05 8.36
C GLY A 158 5.23 5.55 9.21
N ARG A 159 6.45 5.90 8.84
CA ARG A 159 7.64 5.57 9.63
C ARG A 159 7.81 6.56 10.78
N LYS A 160 8.27 6.08 11.91
CA LYS A 160 8.52 6.92 13.10
C LYS A 160 9.41 8.13 12.79
N ASN A 161 10.41 7.96 11.93
CA ASN A 161 11.37 9.01 11.58
C ASN A 161 10.87 10.00 10.51
N ASP A 162 9.70 9.73 9.89
CA ASP A 162 9.11 10.60 8.87
C ASP A 162 8.23 11.71 9.45
N PHE A 163 8.08 11.76 10.80
CA PHE A 163 7.28 12.78 11.47
C PHE A 163 8.12 13.99 11.87
N LEU A 164 7.73 15.16 11.38
CA LEU A 164 8.26 16.44 11.86
C LEU A 164 7.51 16.84 13.13
N LYS A 165 8.24 16.99 14.24
CA LYS A 165 7.70 17.58 15.46
C LYS A 165 7.77 19.10 15.34
N ILE A 166 6.62 19.74 15.22
CA ILE A 166 6.51 21.20 15.17
C ILE A 166 6.06 21.68 16.55
N LYS A 167 6.88 22.50 17.21
CA LYS A 167 6.52 23.18 18.46
C LYS A 167 5.66 24.41 18.13
N ILE A 168 4.36 24.37 18.45
CA ILE A 168 3.43 25.46 18.26
C ILE A 168 3.20 26.11 19.63
N GLY A 169 3.80 27.29 19.86
CA GLY A 169 3.68 28.03 21.12
C GLY A 169 4.49 27.45 22.29
N ASN A 170 4.27 27.96 23.50
CA ASN A 170 4.98 27.57 24.73
C ASN A 170 4.39 26.37 25.46
N ASN A 171 3.34 25.74 24.92
CA ASN A 171 2.73 24.56 25.49
C ASN A 171 3.21 23.31 24.73
N LEU A 172 3.90 22.46 25.46
CA LEU A 172 4.15 21.06 25.07
C LEU A 172 2.89 20.27 25.35
#